data_a8dcdb2bbed6fd0df2fd4dce524c12da
#
_entry.id   a8dcdb2bbed6fd0df2fd4dce524c12da
#
_cell.length_a   1.000
_cell.length_b   1.000
_cell.length_c   1.000
_cell.angle_alpha   90.00
_cell.angle_beta   90.00
_cell.angle_gamma   90.00
#
_symmetry.space_group_name_H-M   'P 1'
#
loop_
_entity.id
_entity.type
_entity.pdbx_description
1 polymer ?
#
loop_
_entity_poly.entity_id
_entity_poly.type
_entity_poly.pdbx_seq_one_letter_code
_entity_poly.pdbx_strand_id
1 'polypeptide(L)'
;MRGLGFTGILLDLDSPESVEQAADEVIALTSNRLYGLFNNAGYGVYGPLQTLSREQLEQQFSANFFGAHQLTMRLLPAMLPHGEGRIVMTSSVMGLISTPGRGAYAASKYALEAWSDALRMELRHSGIKVSLIEPGPIRTRFTENVNQTQADQPVENPGIAARFTLGPEAVVAKVRHAFESDTPKMRYPVTLVTHAVGWLKRLLPGRMMDKILQG
;
A
#
# COMPACT_ATOMS: atom_id res chain seq x y z
N MET A 1 5.08 -21.72 -5.61
CA MET A 1 5.46 -20.77 -6.68
C MET A 1 6.43 -21.31 -7.73
N ARG A 2 7.22 -22.34 -7.45
CA ARG A 2 8.20 -22.90 -8.42
C ARG A 2 7.62 -23.50 -9.73
N GLY A 3 6.31 -23.59 -9.89
CA GLY A 3 5.67 -24.11 -11.11
C GLY A 3 5.15 -23.08 -12.13
N LEU A 4 5.26 -21.77 -11.81
CA LEU A 4 4.71 -20.70 -12.64
C LEU A 4 5.77 -19.86 -13.37
N GLY A 5 7.05 -20.28 -13.36
CA GLY A 5 8.12 -19.56 -14.05
C GLY A 5 8.60 -18.29 -13.33
N PHE A 6 8.25 -18.10 -12.05
CA PHE A 6 8.73 -16.98 -11.24
C PHE A 6 9.88 -17.40 -10.33
N THR A 7 10.87 -16.52 -10.18
CA THR A 7 11.93 -16.64 -9.17
C THR A 7 11.39 -16.17 -7.82
N GLY A 8 11.51 -17.01 -6.79
CA GLY A 8 11.10 -16.67 -5.42
C GLY A 8 12.31 -16.17 -4.64
N ILE A 9 12.19 -14.97 -4.05
CA ILE A 9 13.14 -14.37 -3.13
C ILE A 9 12.48 -14.25 -1.77
N LEU A 10 13.19 -14.64 -0.70
CA LEU A 10 12.69 -14.45 0.66
C LEU A 10 12.80 -12.97 1.03
N LEU A 11 11.72 -12.39 1.52
CA LEU A 11 11.66 -10.99 1.94
C LEU A 11 10.77 -10.86 3.17
N ASP A 12 11.33 -10.35 4.25
CA ASP A 12 10.62 -9.89 5.43
C ASP A 12 10.83 -8.37 5.55
N LEU A 13 9.75 -7.60 5.38
CA LEU A 13 9.79 -6.14 5.45
C LEU A 13 9.96 -5.60 6.87
N ASP A 14 9.77 -6.44 7.89
CA ASP A 14 10.03 -6.10 9.29
C ASP A 14 11.53 -6.24 9.68
N SER A 15 12.33 -6.91 8.83
CA SER A 15 13.77 -7.08 9.01
C SER A 15 14.57 -6.26 7.99
N PRO A 16 15.28 -5.20 8.42
CA PRO A 16 16.15 -4.43 7.55
C PRO A 16 17.20 -5.29 6.82
N GLU A 17 17.75 -6.30 7.48
CA GLU A 17 18.73 -7.22 6.91
C GLU A 17 18.13 -8.08 5.81
N SER A 18 16.89 -8.55 5.99
CA SER A 18 16.17 -9.32 4.96
C SER A 18 15.87 -8.44 3.74
N VAL A 19 15.55 -7.16 3.94
CA VAL A 19 15.31 -6.20 2.85
C VAL A 19 16.61 -5.98 2.04
N GLU A 20 17.76 -5.80 2.70
CA GLU A 20 19.07 -5.65 2.03
C GLU A 20 19.40 -6.89 1.19
N GLN A 21 19.31 -8.08 1.79
CA GLN A 21 19.61 -9.34 1.09
C GLN A 21 18.70 -9.55 -0.12
N ALA A 22 17.40 -9.32 0.04
CA ALA A 22 16.45 -9.46 -1.07
C ALA A 22 16.71 -8.44 -2.18
N ALA A 23 17.07 -7.21 -1.84
CA ALA A 23 17.43 -6.19 -2.82
C ALA A 23 18.69 -6.55 -3.60
N ASP A 24 19.73 -7.05 -2.92
CA ASP A 24 20.97 -7.50 -3.56
C ASP A 24 20.72 -8.66 -4.52
N GLU A 25 19.86 -9.62 -4.13
CA GLU A 25 19.48 -10.73 -4.99
C GLU A 25 18.72 -10.24 -6.23
N VAL A 26 17.76 -9.29 -6.08
CA VAL A 26 17.04 -8.67 -7.22
C VAL A 26 18.02 -7.97 -8.16
N ILE A 27 18.96 -7.18 -7.63
CA ILE A 27 19.96 -6.45 -8.43
C ILE A 27 20.82 -7.43 -9.23
N ALA A 28 21.27 -8.52 -8.60
CA ALA A 28 22.05 -9.55 -9.26
C ALA A 28 21.25 -10.25 -10.37
N LEU A 29 20.02 -10.68 -10.09
CA LEU A 29 19.14 -11.36 -11.04
C LEU A 29 18.77 -10.49 -12.25
N THR A 30 18.62 -9.18 -12.05
CA THR A 30 18.25 -8.24 -13.11
C THR A 30 19.48 -7.63 -13.80
N SER A 31 20.70 -8.02 -13.44
CA SER A 31 21.93 -7.40 -13.93
C SER A 31 21.91 -5.87 -13.78
N ASN A 32 21.44 -5.39 -12.63
CA ASN A 32 21.28 -3.97 -12.30
C ASN A 32 20.36 -3.21 -13.27
N ARG A 33 19.38 -3.90 -13.87
CA ARG A 33 18.39 -3.30 -14.78
C ARG A 33 16.99 -3.66 -14.35
N LEU A 34 16.41 -2.85 -13.47
CA LEU A 34 15.06 -3.04 -12.96
C LEU A 34 14.10 -2.04 -13.63
N TYR A 35 13.05 -2.56 -14.28
CA TYR A 35 12.00 -1.73 -14.86
C TYR A 35 10.92 -1.34 -13.85
N GLY A 36 10.52 -2.25 -12.96
CA GLY A 36 9.37 -2.00 -12.11
C GLY A 36 9.45 -2.61 -10.73
N LEU A 37 8.90 -1.90 -9.76
CA LEU A 37 8.77 -2.34 -8.37
C LEU A 37 7.30 -2.21 -7.94
N PHE A 38 6.72 -3.30 -7.42
CA PHE A 38 5.38 -3.30 -6.82
C PHE A 38 5.46 -3.58 -5.32
N ASN A 39 5.37 -2.54 -4.50
CA ASN A 39 5.27 -2.63 -3.06
C ASN A 39 3.82 -2.94 -2.67
N ASN A 40 3.52 -4.21 -2.50
CA ASN A 40 2.16 -4.70 -2.21
C ASN A 40 2.01 -5.29 -0.83
N ALA A 41 3.08 -5.81 -0.23
CA ALA A 41 3.03 -6.41 1.09
C ALA A 41 2.62 -5.39 2.16
N GLY A 42 1.90 -5.88 3.16
CA GLY A 42 1.45 -5.08 4.29
C GLY A 42 0.35 -5.79 5.06
N TYR A 43 0.15 -5.35 6.29
CA TYR A 43 -0.91 -5.85 7.18
C TYR A 43 -1.51 -4.72 8.01
N GLY A 44 -2.54 -5.03 8.80
CA GLY A 44 -3.22 -4.05 9.65
C GLY A 44 -3.15 -4.42 11.11
N VAL A 45 -2.70 -3.49 11.95
CA VAL A 45 -2.89 -3.51 13.39
C VAL A 45 -4.11 -2.66 13.70
N TYR A 46 -5.17 -3.29 14.21
CA TYR A 46 -6.45 -2.66 14.49
C TYR A 46 -6.69 -2.62 16.00
N GLY A 47 -7.46 -1.67 16.45
CA GLY A 47 -7.81 -1.48 17.85
C GLY A 47 -7.99 0.00 18.17
N PRO A 48 -8.65 0.32 19.32
CA PRO A 48 -8.75 1.70 19.81
C PRO A 48 -7.36 2.28 20.04
N LEU A 49 -7.07 3.48 19.53
CA LEU A 49 -5.73 4.09 19.65
C LEU A 49 -5.25 4.22 21.10
N GLN A 50 -6.18 4.41 22.05
CA GLN A 50 -5.86 4.51 23.48
C GLN A 50 -5.33 3.21 24.09
N THR A 51 -5.52 2.05 23.43
CA THR A 51 -5.09 0.74 23.93
C THR A 51 -3.90 0.19 23.15
N LEU A 52 -3.53 0.82 22.03
CA LEU A 52 -2.37 0.38 21.24
C LEU A 52 -1.07 0.83 21.91
N SER A 53 -0.15 -0.12 22.08
CA SER A 53 1.17 0.18 22.58
C SER A 53 2.04 0.85 21.49
N ARG A 54 3.17 1.43 21.93
CA ARG A 54 4.17 1.99 21.02
C ARG A 54 4.72 0.92 20.08
N GLU A 55 5.01 -0.26 20.60
CA GLU A 55 5.54 -1.40 19.85
C GLU A 55 4.58 -1.85 18.73
N GLN A 56 3.28 -1.85 19.01
CA GLN A 56 2.26 -2.16 18.00
C GLN A 56 2.20 -1.11 16.89
N LEU A 57 2.40 0.17 17.23
CA LEU A 57 2.50 1.24 16.22
C LEU A 57 3.79 1.11 15.40
N GLU A 58 4.93 0.86 16.05
CA GLU A 58 6.21 0.64 15.38
C GLU A 58 6.13 -0.56 14.43
N GLN A 59 5.53 -1.66 14.87
CA GLN A 59 5.28 -2.85 14.05
C GLN A 59 4.42 -2.53 12.83
N GLN A 60 3.32 -1.75 13.00
CA GLN A 60 2.47 -1.34 11.89
C GLN A 60 3.23 -0.53 10.83
N PHE A 61 4.13 0.34 11.27
CA PHE A 61 4.94 1.17 10.36
C PHE A 61 6.11 0.40 9.77
N SER A 62 6.65 -0.59 10.45
CA SER A 62 7.80 -1.37 10.01
C SER A 62 7.56 -1.96 8.62
N ALA A 63 6.61 -2.88 8.46
CA ALA A 63 6.34 -3.47 7.15
C ALA A 63 5.65 -2.50 6.18
N ASN A 64 4.64 -1.74 6.64
CA ASN A 64 3.79 -0.95 5.75
C ASN A 64 4.49 0.30 5.18
N PHE A 65 5.53 0.78 5.86
CA PHE A 65 6.20 2.03 5.49
C PHE A 65 7.73 1.89 5.43
N PHE A 66 8.40 1.54 6.54
CA PHE A 66 9.86 1.54 6.59
C PHE A 66 10.48 0.49 5.66
N GLY A 67 9.99 -0.74 5.68
CA GLY A 67 10.48 -1.80 4.79
C GLY A 67 10.22 -1.49 3.32
N ALA A 68 9.03 -0.95 3.00
CA ALA A 68 8.72 -0.53 1.62
C ALA A 68 9.59 0.65 1.18
N HIS A 69 9.89 1.62 2.06
CA HIS A 69 10.84 2.69 1.81
C HIS A 69 12.24 2.13 1.54
N GLN A 70 12.76 1.31 2.46
CA GLN A 70 14.12 0.75 2.35
C GLN A 70 14.28 -0.03 1.05
N LEU A 71 13.34 -0.94 0.75
CA LEU A 71 13.38 -1.72 -0.49
C LEU A 71 13.37 -0.82 -1.73
N THR A 72 12.53 0.21 -1.73
CA THR A 72 12.45 1.16 -2.85
C THR A 72 13.78 1.90 -3.03
N MET A 73 14.36 2.43 -1.96
CA MET A 73 15.62 3.18 -2.01
C MET A 73 16.80 2.29 -2.43
N ARG A 74 16.82 1.03 -2.03
CA ARG A 74 17.84 0.06 -2.45
C ARG A 74 17.76 -0.32 -3.94
N LEU A 75 16.54 -0.40 -4.47
CA LEU A 75 16.29 -0.80 -5.87
C LEU A 75 16.28 0.39 -6.84
N LEU A 76 16.03 1.60 -6.37
CA LEU A 76 15.95 2.80 -7.22
C LEU A 76 17.21 3.04 -8.06
N PRO A 77 18.45 2.84 -7.55
CA PRO A 77 19.67 2.97 -8.36
C PRO A 77 19.73 2.02 -9.57
N ALA A 78 19.07 0.86 -9.52
CA ALA A 78 18.96 -0.06 -10.63
C ALA A 78 17.93 0.36 -11.70
N MET A 79 17.15 1.40 -11.43
CA MET A 79 16.14 1.96 -12.35
C MET A 79 16.60 3.28 -12.99
N LEU A 80 17.26 4.15 -12.21
CA LEU A 80 17.61 5.52 -12.60
C LEU A 80 18.44 5.63 -13.91
N PRO A 81 19.50 4.80 -14.14
CA PRO A 81 20.33 4.92 -15.32
C PRO A 81 19.60 4.63 -16.64
N HIS A 82 18.44 3.97 -16.58
CA HIS A 82 17.70 3.55 -17.76
C HIS A 82 16.68 4.60 -18.24
N GLY A 83 16.44 5.66 -17.45
CA GLY A 83 15.53 6.76 -17.81
C GLY A 83 14.07 6.33 -17.96
N GLU A 84 13.71 5.15 -17.49
CA GLU A 84 12.36 4.61 -17.51
C GLU A 84 12.13 3.69 -16.31
N GLY A 85 10.91 3.64 -15.82
CA GLY A 85 10.56 2.71 -14.74
C GLY A 85 9.20 3.00 -14.10
N ARG A 86 8.76 2.04 -13.30
CA ARG A 86 7.48 2.10 -12.57
C ARG A 86 7.67 1.69 -11.12
N ILE A 87 7.26 2.57 -10.22
CA ILE A 87 7.14 2.27 -8.79
C ILE A 87 5.66 2.34 -8.46
N VAL A 88 5.10 1.21 -8.02
CA VAL A 88 3.68 1.09 -7.68
C VAL A 88 3.57 0.72 -6.22
N MET A 89 2.82 1.51 -5.45
CA MET A 89 2.61 1.34 -4.02
C MET A 89 1.16 0.97 -3.74
N THR A 90 0.93 -0.06 -2.92
CA THR A 90 -0.43 -0.38 -2.44
C THR A 90 -0.75 0.45 -1.21
N SER A 91 -1.52 1.51 -1.42
CA SER A 91 -2.15 2.31 -0.36
C SER A 91 -3.48 1.65 0.08
N SER A 92 -4.47 2.44 0.40
CA SER A 92 -5.81 2.02 0.81
C SER A 92 -6.77 3.21 0.78
N VAL A 93 -8.07 2.97 0.80
CA VAL A 93 -9.05 3.98 1.20
C VAL A 93 -8.70 4.58 2.57
N MET A 94 -8.04 3.80 3.45
CA MET A 94 -7.54 4.26 4.75
C MET A 94 -6.31 5.19 4.63
N GLY A 95 -5.70 5.34 3.49
CA GLY A 95 -4.74 6.41 3.19
C GLY A 95 -5.40 7.75 2.91
N LEU A 96 -6.71 7.77 2.70
CA LEU A 96 -7.50 8.98 2.43
C LEU A 96 -8.37 9.40 3.63
N ILE A 97 -8.87 8.44 4.40
CA ILE A 97 -9.69 8.63 5.61
C ILE A 97 -9.20 7.73 6.74
N SER A 98 -9.70 7.98 7.95
CA SER A 98 -9.54 7.09 9.09
C SER A 98 -10.88 6.79 9.73
N THR A 99 -11.02 5.62 10.34
CA THR A 99 -12.22 5.21 11.07
C THR A 99 -11.82 4.70 12.47
N PRO A 100 -12.74 4.70 13.44
CA PRO A 100 -12.48 4.12 14.75
C PRO A 100 -11.90 2.70 14.64
N GLY A 101 -10.96 2.36 15.50
CA GLY A 101 -10.30 1.06 15.52
C GLY A 101 -9.28 0.77 14.40
N ARG A 102 -9.10 1.69 13.45
CA ARG A 102 -8.16 1.53 12.33
C ARG A 102 -7.10 2.62 12.26
N GLY A 103 -6.92 3.37 13.33
CA GLY A 103 -6.06 4.56 13.35
C GLY A 103 -4.60 4.29 13.03
N ALA A 104 -4.00 3.22 13.58
CA ALA A 104 -2.61 2.85 13.30
C ALA A 104 -2.40 2.49 11.82
N TYR A 105 -3.27 1.64 11.28
CA TYR A 105 -3.23 1.27 9.86
C TYR A 105 -3.43 2.49 8.95
N ALA A 106 -4.44 3.32 9.24
CA ALA A 106 -4.68 4.54 8.49
C ALA A 106 -3.45 5.46 8.50
N ALA A 107 -2.84 5.68 9.67
CA ALA A 107 -1.64 6.50 9.80
C ALA A 107 -0.50 6.00 8.91
N SER A 108 -0.24 4.68 8.86
CA SER A 108 0.79 4.10 7.99
C SER A 108 0.49 4.31 6.50
N LYS A 109 -0.80 4.22 6.08
CA LYS A 109 -1.19 4.45 4.69
C LYS A 109 -1.20 5.93 4.31
N TYR A 110 -1.55 6.85 5.23
CA TYR A 110 -1.37 8.29 5.02
C TYR A 110 0.11 8.66 4.86
N ALA A 111 0.99 8.08 5.67
CA ALA A 111 2.43 8.27 5.53
C ALA A 111 2.91 7.83 4.13
N LEU A 112 2.43 6.67 3.66
CA LEU A 112 2.77 6.13 2.34
C LEU A 112 2.26 7.03 1.20
N GLU A 113 1.07 7.62 1.32
CA GLU A 113 0.52 8.59 0.36
C GLU A 113 1.42 9.82 0.23
N ALA A 114 1.74 10.45 1.37
CA ALA A 114 2.58 11.65 1.40
C ALA A 114 3.99 11.38 0.89
N TRP A 115 4.58 10.25 1.29
CA TRP A 115 5.90 9.82 0.85
C TRP A 115 5.94 9.57 -0.68
N SER A 116 4.92 8.90 -1.21
CA SER A 116 4.84 8.61 -2.64
C SER A 116 4.66 9.87 -3.48
N ASP A 117 3.93 10.87 -2.98
CA ASP A 117 3.80 12.17 -3.63
C ASP A 117 5.14 12.92 -3.65
N ALA A 118 5.90 12.90 -2.55
CA ALA A 118 7.24 13.50 -2.51
C ALA A 118 8.18 12.81 -3.51
N LEU A 119 8.27 11.48 -3.46
CA LEU A 119 9.12 10.70 -4.37
C LEU A 119 8.76 10.95 -5.84
N ARG A 120 7.48 11.02 -6.17
CA ARG A 120 7.01 11.32 -7.53
C ARG A 120 7.50 12.68 -8.02
N MET A 121 7.48 13.70 -7.17
CA MET A 121 7.96 15.03 -7.50
C MET A 121 9.48 15.08 -7.64
N GLU A 122 10.21 14.38 -6.78
CA GLU A 122 11.66 14.25 -6.84
C GLU A 122 12.12 13.55 -8.12
N LEU A 123 11.40 12.51 -8.54
CA LEU A 123 11.71 11.73 -9.74
C LEU A 123 11.13 12.30 -11.04
N ARG A 124 10.57 13.51 -11.05
CA ARG A 124 9.85 14.07 -12.22
C ARG A 124 10.67 14.13 -13.52
N HIS A 125 12.00 14.18 -13.43
CA HIS A 125 12.92 14.27 -14.58
C HIS A 125 13.66 12.97 -14.86
N SER A 126 13.42 11.90 -14.08
CA SER A 126 14.14 10.62 -14.21
C SER A 126 13.52 9.66 -15.23
N GLY A 127 12.31 9.93 -15.71
CA GLY A 127 11.52 8.97 -16.50
C GLY A 127 10.79 7.92 -15.65
N ILE A 128 11.13 7.77 -14.36
CA ILE A 128 10.45 6.84 -13.45
C ILE A 128 9.10 7.43 -13.02
N LYS A 129 8.04 6.62 -13.09
CA LYS A 129 6.69 7.02 -12.68
C LYS A 129 6.31 6.33 -11.37
N VAL A 130 5.77 7.10 -10.43
CA VAL A 130 5.29 6.61 -9.13
C VAL A 130 3.78 6.67 -9.11
N SER A 131 3.15 5.55 -8.78
CA SER A 131 1.70 5.38 -8.74
C SER A 131 1.24 4.73 -7.43
N LEU A 132 0.09 5.16 -6.95
CA LEU A 132 -0.59 4.59 -5.78
C LEU A 132 -1.82 3.81 -6.22
N ILE A 133 -1.95 2.57 -5.76
CA ILE A 133 -3.19 1.81 -5.86
C ILE A 133 -3.93 2.02 -4.55
N GLU A 134 -5.18 2.45 -4.62
CA GLU A 134 -6.01 2.79 -3.46
C GLU A 134 -7.22 1.84 -3.37
N PRO A 135 -7.03 0.59 -2.88
CA PRO A 135 -8.14 -0.33 -2.69
C PRO A 135 -9.09 0.16 -1.59
N GLY A 136 -10.38 -0.04 -1.82
CA GLY A 136 -11.37 -0.08 -0.78
C GLY A 136 -11.57 -1.52 -0.30
N PRO A 137 -12.80 -1.95 0.04
CA PRO A 137 -13.07 -3.34 0.40
C PRO A 137 -12.77 -4.30 -0.75
N ILE A 138 -11.79 -5.18 -0.56
CA ILE A 138 -11.40 -6.23 -1.51
C ILE A 138 -11.45 -7.58 -0.80
N ARG A 139 -12.02 -8.57 -1.46
CA ARG A 139 -12.11 -9.95 -0.97
C ARG A 139 -10.75 -10.63 -1.05
N THR A 140 -9.99 -10.56 0.04
CA THR A 140 -8.65 -11.14 0.18
C THR A 140 -8.50 -11.72 1.59
N ARG A 141 -7.44 -12.46 1.83
CA ARG A 141 -7.07 -12.94 3.18
C ARG A 141 -6.58 -11.83 4.13
N PHE A 142 -6.56 -10.58 3.70
CA PHE A 142 -6.11 -9.47 4.55
C PHE A 142 -6.90 -9.37 5.86
N THR A 143 -8.25 -9.44 5.78
CA THR A 143 -9.12 -9.39 6.97
C THR A 143 -8.91 -10.61 7.87
N GLU A 144 -8.72 -11.79 7.27
CA GLU A 144 -8.42 -13.02 8.01
C GLU A 144 -7.09 -12.91 8.76
N ASN A 145 -6.06 -12.38 8.11
CA ASN A 145 -4.74 -12.16 8.71
C ASN A 145 -4.81 -11.14 9.86
N VAL A 146 -5.57 -10.04 9.70
CA VAL A 146 -5.80 -9.07 10.78
C VAL A 146 -6.49 -9.73 11.98
N ASN A 147 -7.53 -10.52 11.76
CA ASN A 147 -8.25 -11.20 12.84
C ASN A 147 -7.40 -12.26 13.56
N GLN A 148 -6.45 -12.90 12.87
CA GLN A 148 -5.50 -13.82 13.49
C GLN A 148 -4.52 -13.13 14.44
N THR A 149 -4.14 -11.89 14.13
CA THR A 149 -3.24 -11.08 14.98
C THR A 149 -3.97 -10.40 16.14
N GLN A 150 -5.31 -10.39 16.12
CA GLN A 150 -6.17 -9.69 17.11
C GLN A 150 -7.31 -10.61 17.58
N ALA A 151 -6.96 -11.74 18.18
CA ALA A 151 -7.92 -12.77 18.62
C ALA A 151 -9.03 -12.26 19.58
N ASP A 152 -8.75 -11.19 20.32
CA ASP A 152 -9.68 -10.67 21.36
C ASP A 152 -10.77 -9.73 20.82
N GLN A 153 -10.65 -9.20 19.62
CA GLN A 153 -11.65 -8.34 18.99
C GLN A 153 -11.67 -8.53 17.47
N PRO A 154 -12.36 -9.56 16.96
CA PRO A 154 -12.46 -9.76 15.52
C PRO A 154 -13.09 -8.53 14.87
N VAL A 155 -12.42 -8.02 13.85
CA VAL A 155 -12.95 -6.92 13.03
C VAL A 155 -14.04 -7.50 12.14
N GLU A 156 -15.26 -7.35 12.56
CA GLU A 156 -16.39 -7.53 11.65
C GLU A 156 -16.32 -6.44 10.58
N ASN A 157 -16.59 -6.81 9.36
CA ASN A 157 -16.71 -5.88 8.23
C ASN A 157 -18.21 -5.65 7.95
N PRO A 158 -18.95 -5.06 8.89
CA PRO A 158 -20.37 -4.85 8.74
C PRO A 158 -20.61 -3.52 8.04
N GLY A 159 -21.61 -3.47 7.22
CA GLY A 159 -22.15 -2.23 6.71
C GLY A 159 -22.20 -2.15 5.19
N ILE A 160 -22.61 -0.99 4.72
CA ILE A 160 -22.81 -0.66 3.29
C ILE A 160 -21.56 -0.93 2.46
N ALA A 161 -20.37 -0.75 3.04
CA ALA A 161 -19.10 -1.00 2.37
C ALA A 161 -18.91 -2.46 1.91
N ALA A 162 -19.48 -3.43 2.62
CA ALA A 162 -19.40 -4.85 2.25
C ALA A 162 -20.12 -5.14 0.93
N ARG A 163 -21.17 -4.37 0.60
CA ARG A 163 -21.92 -4.50 -0.67
C ARG A 163 -21.10 -4.07 -1.89
N PHE A 164 -20.02 -3.30 -1.68
CA PHE A 164 -19.14 -2.81 -2.74
C PHE A 164 -17.78 -3.50 -2.74
N THR A 165 -17.71 -4.67 -2.09
CA THR A 165 -16.48 -5.48 -2.07
C THR A 165 -16.24 -6.09 -3.45
N LEU A 166 -15.07 -5.81 -4.01
CA LEU A 166 -14.63 -6.36 -5.29
C LEU A 166 -13.67 -7.53 -5.07
N GLY A 167 -13.42 -8.30 -6.13
CA GLY A 167 -12.38 -9.32 -6.13
C GLY A 167 -10.98 -8.71 -6.39
N PRO A 168 -9.91 -9.49 -6.18
CA PRO A 168 -8.53 -9.04 -6.39
C PRO A 168 -8.24 -8.67 -7.85
N GLU A 169 -8.99 -9.18 -8.81
CA GLU A 169 -8.89 -8.87 -10.24
C GLU A 169 -9.08 -7.37 -10.52
N ALA A 170 -9.89 -6.68 -9.73
CA ALA A 170 -10.07 -5.23 -9.85
C ALA A 170 -8.78 -4.46 -9.50
N VAL A 171 -8.02 -4.95 -8.53
CA VAL A 171 -6.69 -4.42 -8.18
C VAL A 171 -5.70 -4.71 -9.29
N VAL A 172 -5.66 -5.96 -9.78
CA VAL A 172 -4.76 -6.41 -10.86
C VAL A 172 -4.92 -5.54 -12.09
N ALA A 173 -6.15 -5.22 -12.51
CA ALA A 173 -6.40 -4.35 -13.65
C ALA A 173 -5.77 -2.95 -13.49
N LYS A 174 -5.77 -2.40 -12.27
CA LYS A 174 -5.16 -1.09 -11.97
C LYS A 174 -3.63 -1.17 -11.95
N VAL A 175 -3.09 -2.20 -11.33
CA VAL A 175 -1.65 -2.47 -11.28
C VAL A 175 -1.10 -2.65 -12.70
N ARG A 176 -1.78 -3.46 -13.52
CA ARG A 176 -1.42 -3.67 -14.91
C ARG A 176 -1.35 -2.34 -15.68
N HIS A 177 -2.39 -1.50 -15.57
CA HIS A 177 -2.39 -0.19 -16.23
C HIS A 177 -1.24 0.70 -15.71
N ALA A 178 -0.91 0.66 -14.41
CA ALA A 178 0.17 1.44 -13.84
C ALA A 178 1.55 1.01 -14.40
N PHE A 179 1.74 -0.27 -14.72
CA PHE A 179 2.99 -0.77 -15.32
C PHE A 179 3.06 -0.63 -16.83
N GLU A 180 1.96 -0.86 -17.55
CA GLU A 180 1.95 -0.99 -19.01
C GLU A 180 1.62 0.32 -19.74
N SER A 181 1.00 1.30 -19.07
CA SER A 181 0.62 2.56 -19.70
C SER A 181 1.80 3.51 -19.88
N ASP A 182 1.86 4.18 -21.03
CA ASP A 182 2.81 5.28 -21.27
C ASP A 182 2.53 6.49 -20.39
N THR A 183 1.27 6.67 -20.00
CA THR A 183 0.80 7.76 -19.13
C THR A 183 0.08 7.24 -17.89
N PRO A 184 0.81 6.55 -16.98
CA PRO A 184 0.18 6.02 -15.78
C PRO A 184 -0.37 7.14 -14.89
N LYS A 185 -1.48 6.85 -14.24
CA LYS A 185 -2.09 7.79 -13.28
C LYS A 185 -1.28 7.81 -11.99
N MET A 186 -1.27 8.95 -11.31
CA MET A 186 -0.67 9.07 -9.98
C MET A 186 -1.42 8.22 -8.94
N ARG A 187 -2.75 8.14 -9.05
CA ARG A 187 -3.63 7.39 -8.15
C ARG A 187 -4.64 6.56 -8.90
N TYR A 188 -4.88 5.37 -8.39
CA TYR A 188 -5.82 4.39 -8.89
C TYR A 188 -6.81 3.97 -7.80
N PRO A 189 -7.87 4.75 -7.56
CA PRO A 189 -8.98 4.28 -6.73
C PRO A 189 -9.59 3.02 -7.34
N VAL A 190 -9.76 1.97 -6.54
CA VAL A 190 -10.21 0.66 -7.07
C VAL A 190 -11.71 0.50 -6.94
N THR A 191 -12.29 0.84 -5.78
CA THR A 191 -13.72 0.65 -5.53
C THR A 191 -14.50 1.96 -5.63
N LEU A 192 -15.81 1.88 -5.86
CA LEU A 192 -16.70 3.06 -5.83
C LEU A 192 -16.62 3.80 -4.49
N VAL A 193 -16.45 3.06 -3.39
CA VAL A 193 -16.29 3.64 -2.05
C VAL A 193 -15.05 4.53 -2.01
N THR A 194 -13.91 4.08 -2.55
CA THR A 194 -12.68 4.88 -2.57
C THR A 194 -12.84 6.15 -3.41
N HIS A 195 -13.50 6.04 -4.56
CA HIS A 195 -13.81 7.22 -5.40
C HIS A 195 -14.68 8.22 -4.65
N ALA A 196 -15.80 7.75 -4.07
CA ALA A 196 -16.76 8.60 -3.36
C ALA A 196 -16.11 9.31 -2.17
N VAL A 197 -15.38 8.54 -1.34
CA VAL A 197 -14.70 9.05 -0.13
C VAL A 197 -13.65 10.10 -0.48
N GLY A 198 -12.86 9.87 -1.53
CA GLY A 198 -11.85 10.83 -1.99
C GLY A 198 -12.45 12.18 -2.39
N TRP A 199 -13.63 12.18 -3.00
CA TRP A 199 -14.39 13.40 -3.31
C TRP A 199 -15.03 14.03 -2.08
N LEU A 200 -15.74 13.23 -1.27
CA LEU A 200 -16.43 13.71 -0.08
C LEU A 200 -15.48 14.40 0.90
N LYS A 201 -14.29 13.83 1.13
CA LYS A 201 -13.27 14.44 2.00
C LYS A 201 -12.83 15.83 1.54
N ARG A 202 -12.85 16.12 0.25
CA ARG A 202 -12.48 17.44 -0.31
C ARG A 202 -13.60 18.46 -0.22
N LEU A 203 -14.85 18.01 -0.19
CA LEU A 203 -16.03 18.88 -0.29
C LEU A 203 -16.72 19.08 1.06
N LEU A 204 -16.66 18.12 1.97
CA LEU A 204 -17.39 18.15 3.22
C LEU A 204 -16.52 18.68 4.38
N PRO A 205 -17.09 19.49 5.28
CA PRO A 205 -16.47 19.83 6.56
C PRO A 205 -16.19 18.60 7.40
N GLY A 206 -15.11 18.59 8.19
CA GLY A 206 -14.65 17.46 9.00
C GLY A 206 -15.75 16.86 9.87
N ARG A 207 -16.57 17.69 10.55
CA ARG A 207 -17.70 17.22 11.38
C ARG A 207 -18.73 16.38 10.61
N MET A 208 -18.92 16.67 9.32
CA MET A 208 -19.84 15.88 8.49
C MET A 208 -19.20 14.56 8.07
N MET A 209 -17.91 14.59 7.76
CA MET A 209 -17.14 13.36 7.49
C MET A 209 -17.14 12.44 8.71
N ASP A 210 -16.90 12.98 9.91
CA ASP A 210 -16.91 12.19 11.15
C ASP A 210 -18.25 11.46 11.35
N LYS A 211 -19.37 12.14 11.13
CA LYS A 211 -20.70 11.50 11.21
C LYS A 211 -20.91 10.36 10.22
N ILE A 212 -20.36 10.50 9.00
CA ILE A 212 -20.44 9.46 7.96
C ILE A 212 -19.56 8.26 8.31
N LEU A 213 -18.40 8.51 8.91
CA LEU A 213 -17.36 7.50 9.17
C LEU A 213 -17.54 6.78 10.52
N GLN A 214 -18.32 7.36 11.44
CA GLN A 214 -18.64 6.75 12.73
C GLN A 214 -19.84 5.78 12.64
N GLY A 215 -20.59 5.84 11.51
CA GLY A 215 -21.68 4.92 11.18
C GLY A 215 -22.92 5.10 11.83
#